data_49a0ee8839884dc2b9286066292e441c
#
_entry.id   49a0ee8839884dc2b9286066292e441c
#
_cell.length_a   1.000
_cell.length_b   1.000
_cell.length_c   1.000
_cell.angle_alpha   90.00
_cell.angle_beta   90.00
_cell.angle_gamma   90.00
#
_symmetry.space_group_name_H-M   'P 1'
#
loop_
_entity.id
_entity.type
_entity.pdbx_description
1 polymer ?
#
loop_
_entity_poly.entity_id
_entity_poly.type
_entity_poly.pdbx_seq_one_letter_code
_entity_poly.pdbx_strand_id
1 'polypeptide(L)'
;MTGVQTCALPICTRDGGAEIVGLLKTGSAFYAPAAATFEVVESILLDRRRLIPCAALLEGEYGVQGLYVGVPTVIGGSGIERIVEIKLTAEESTAFAKSAAAVKELVELL
;
A
#
# COMPACT_ATOMS: atom_id res chain seq x y z
N MET A 1 1.65 -28.77 0.23
CA MET A 1 2.45 -27.76 0.92
C MET A 1 2.13 -26.34 0.49
N THR A 2 1.88 -26.14 -0.75
CA THR A 2 1.65 -24.82 -1.36
C THR A 2 0.37 -24.15 -0.88
N GLY A 3 -0.75 -24.86 -0.65
CA GLY A 3 -2.01 -24.26 -0.24
C GLY A 3 -1.98 -23.58 1.13
N VAL A 4 -1.33 -24.21 2.12
CA VAL A 4 -1.19 -23.64 3.48
C VAL A 4 -0.30 -22.41 3.47
N GLN A 5 0.81 -22.42 2.74
CA GLN A 5 1.71 -21.29 2.59
C GLN A 5 1.03 -20.13 1.85
N THR A 6 0.27 -20.41 0.81
CA THR A 6 -0.45 -19.39 0.04
C THR A 6 -1.51 -18.68 0.89
N CYS A 7 -2.16 -19.36 1.79
CA CYS A 7 -3.11 -18.74 2.73
C CYS A 7 -2.41 -18.00 3.87
N ALA A 8 -1.29 -18.51 4.38
CA ALA A 8 -0.56 -17.90 5.49
C ALA A 8 0.13 -16.59 5.11
N LEU A 9 0.73 -16.49 3.91
CA LEU A 9 1.46 -15.31 3.47
C LEU A 9 0.61 -14.02 3.47
N PRO A 10 -0.61 -13.98 2.91
CA PRO A 10 -1.45 -12.79 2.97
C PRO A 10 -1.84 -12.41 4.41
N ILE A 11 -2.11 -13.40 5.27
CA ILE A 11 -2.44 -13.18 6.69
C ILE A 11 -1.23 -12.58 7.41
N CYS A 12 -0.05 -13.18 7.27
CA CYS A 12 1.19 -12.67 7.85
C CYS A 12 1.52 -11.26 7.37
N THR A 13 1.26 -10.96 6.10
CA THR A 13 1.47 -9.63 5.55
C THR A 13 0.54 -8.58 6.18
N ARG A 14 -0.72 -8.92 6.41
CA ARG A 14 -1.67 -8.02 7.07
C ARG A 14 -1.29 -7.71 8.51
N ASP A 15 -0.81 -8.69 9.24
CA ASP A 15 -0.54 -8.61 10.67
C ASP A 15 0.94 -8.35 10.99
N GLY A 16 1.80 -8.27 9.97
CA GLY A 16 3.25 -8.15 10.13
C GLY A 16 3.70 -6.98 10.99
N GLY A 17 3.08 -5.82 10.84
CA GLY A 17 3.35 -4.65 11.69
C GLY A 17 2.99 -4.89 13.15
N ALA A 18 1.82 -5.46 13.40
CA ALA A 18 1.37 -5.79 14.76
C ALA A 18 2.25 -6.86 15.42
N GLU A 19 2.70 -7.85 14.65
CA GLU A 19 3.63 -8.87 15.12
C GLU A 19 4.96 -8.26 15.57
N ILE A 20 5.55 -7.37 14.76
CA ILE A 20 6.81 -6.69 15.10
C ILE A 20 6.64 -5.85 16.38
N VAL A 21 5.56 -5.09 16.50
CA VAL A 21 5.25 -4.29 17.70
C VAL A 21 5.09 -5.21 18.92
N GLY A 22 4.43 -6.33 18.76
CA GLY A 22 4.28 -7.34 19.83
C GLY A 22 5.60 -7.93 20.31
N LEU A 23 6.56 -8.13 19.42
CA LEU A 23 7.91 -8.62 19.74
C LEU A 23 8.77 -7.54 20.39
N LEU A 24 8.71 -6.30 19.92
CA LEU A 24 9.47 -5.18 20.46
C LEU A 24 8.96 -4.72 21.83
N LYS A 25 7.68 -4.93 22.13
CA LYS A 25 6.97 -4.52 23.37
C LYS A 25 6.90 -3.02 23.63
N THR A 26 7.72 -2.23 22.99
CA THR A 26 7.77 -0.76 23.10
C THR A 26 7.97 -0.13 21.73
N GLY A 27 7.30 0.99 21.47
CA GLY A 27 7.41 1.73 20.21
C GLY A 27 6.59 1.13 19.09
N SER A 28 6.99 1.40 17.84
CA SER A 28 6.35 0.92 16.62
C SER A 28 7.32 0.15 15.73
N ALA A 29 6.81 -0.47 14.67
CA ALA A 29 7.59 -1.26 13.71
C ALA A 29 8.46 -0.37 12.78
N PHE A 30 9.32 0.46 13.33
CA PHE A 30 10.03 1.52 12.61
C PHE A 30 11.08 1.03 11.60
N TYR A 31 11.66 -0.15 11.76
CA TYR A 31 12.65 -0.69 10.82
C TYR A 31 12.05 -1.00 9.45
N ALA A 32 10.92 -1.68 9.39
CA ALA A 32 10.26 -1.99 8.13
C ALA A 32 9.74 -0.73 7.40
N PRO A 33 9.06 0.22 8.07
CA PRO A 33 8.72 1.51 7.48
C PRO A 33 9.93 2.32 7.00
N ALA A 34 11.04 2.29 7.73
CA ALA A 34 12.28 2.95 7.30
C ALA A 34 12.84 2.34 6.02
N ALA A 35 12.88 1.01 5.92
CA ALA A 35 13.32 0.31 4.72
C ALA A 35 12.41 0.59 3.52
N ALA A 36 11.10 0.60 3.72
CA ALA A 36 10.12 0.94 2.68
C ALA A 36 10.29 2.39 2.19
N THR A 37 10.49 3.34 3.12
CA THR A 37 10.77 4.73 2.79
C THR A 37 12.07 4.86 2.01
N PHE A 38 13.11 4.14 2.40
CA PHE A 38 14.38 4.11 1.67
C PHE A 38 14.21 3.65 0.22
N GLU A 39 13.42 2.60 -0.03
CA GLU A 39 13.15 2.13 -1.39
C GLU A 39 12.48 3.19 -2.26
N VAL A 40 11.53 3.93 -1.71
CA VAL A 40 10.87 5.03 -2.42
C VAL A 40 11.86 6.14 -2.74
N VAL A 41 12.66 6.58 -1.75
CA VAL A 41 13.67 7.63 -1.93
C VAL A 41 14.72 7.22 -2.95
N GLU A 42 15.22 5.98 -2.87
CA GLU A 42 16.19 5.44 -3.84
C GLU A 42 15.60 5.42 -5.26
N SER A 43 14.35 5.02 -5.40
CA SER A 43 13.67 4.98 -6.70
C SER A 43 13.54 6.37 -7.33
N ILE A 44 13.30 7.39 -6.52
CA ILE A 44 13.24 8.79 -6.97
C ILE A 44 14.62 9.30 -7.34
N LEU A 45 15.59 9.20 -6.44
CA LEU A 45 16.94 9.78 -6.62
C LEU A 45 17.71 9.15 -7.78
N LEU A 46 17.51 7.85 -8.02
CA LEU A 46 18.19 7.10 -9.08
C LEU A 46 17.32 6.85 -10.31
N ASP A 47 16.14 7.46 -10.38
CA ASP A 47 15.15 7.28 -11.47
C ASP A 47 14.93 5.80 -11.83
N ARG A 48 14.76 4.96 -10.82
CA ARG A 48 14.68 3.51 -11.04
C ARG A 48 13.38 3.05 -11.68
N ARG A 49 12.32 3.84 -11.63
CA ARG A 49 10.99 3.51 -12.15
C ARG A 49 10.45 2.18 -11.65
N ARG A 50 10.63 1.94 -10.37
CA ARG A 50 10.15 0.72 -9.70
C ARG A 50 8.65 0.73 -9.53
N LEU A 51 8.05 -0.46 -9.64
CA LEU A 51 6.68 -0.69 -9.23
C LEU A 51 6.64 -0.88 -7.70
N ILE A 52 6.12 0.09 -7.00
CA ILE A 52 6.06 0.12 -5.53
C ILE A 52 4.62 0.41 -5.10
N PRO A 53 4.02 -0.40 -4.21
CA PRO A 53 2.75 -0.03 -3.58
C PRO A 53 2.92 1.23 -2.74
N CYS A 54 2.16 2.28 -3.05
CA CYS A 54 2.25 3.57 -2.38
C CYS A 54 0.89 4.24 -2.33
N ALA A 55 0.64 5.07 -1.31
CA ALA A 55 -0.54 5.91 -1.27
C ALA A 55 -0.42 7.00 -2.35
N ALA A 56 -1.35 7.02 -3.26
CA ALA A 56 -1.43 7.99 -4.35
C ALA A 56 -2.81 8.64 -4.42
N LEU A 57 -2.85 9.89 -4.85
CA LEU A 57 -4.11 10.56 -5.14
C LEU A 57 -4.74 9.92 -6.37
N LEU A 58 -5.94 9.37 -6.20
CA LEU A 58 -6.69 8.77 -7.28
C LEU A 58 -7.60 9.82 -7.92
N GLU A 59 -7.56 9.90 -9.24
CA GLU A 59 -8.36 10.83 -10.04
C GLU A 59 -9.28 10.09 -11.02
N GLY A 60 -9.81 8.95 -10.60
CA GLY A 60 -10.70 8.07 -11.36
C GLY A 60 -10.22 6.63 -11.42
N GLU A 61 -8.95 6.38 -11.15
CA GLU A 61 -8.39 5.02 -11.12
C GLU A 61 -9.11 4.19 -10.05
N TYR A 62 -9.37 2.93 -10.35
CA TYR A 62 -10.16 2.02 -9.52
C TYR A 62 -11.57 2.55 -9.16
N GLY A 63 -12.09 3.52 -9.92
CA GLY A 63 -13.38 4.16 -9.64
C GLY A 63 -13.38 5.10 -8.43
N VAL A 64 -12.22 5.50 -7.93
CA VAL A 64 -12.05 6.40 -6.78
C VAL A 64 -11.60 7.78 -7.24
N GLN A 65 -12.20 8.83 -6.70
CA GLN A 65 -11.91 10.21 -7.06
C GLN A 65 -11.53 11.05 -5.84
N GLY A 66 -10.38 11.72 -5.92
CA GLY A 66 -9.98 12.73 -4.94
C GLY A 66 -9.55 12.19 -3.56
N LEU A 67 -9.17 10.92 -3.49
CA LEU A 67 -8.70 10.29 -2.25
C LEU A 67 -7.31 9.72 -2.41
N TYR A 68 -6.51 9.78 -1.35
CA TYR A 68 -5.24 9.06 -1.27
C TYR A 68 -5.48 7.63 -0.81
N VAL A 69 -5.21 6.67 -1.66
CA VAL A 69 -5.39 5.24 -1.37
C VAL A 69 -4.14 4.47 -1.82
N GLY A 70 -3.79 3.42 -1.10
CA GLY A 70 -2.66 2.55 -1.43
C GLY A 70 -2.94 1.74 -2.69
N VAL A 71 -2.13 1.96 -3.73
CA VAL A 71 -2.25 1.32 -5.05
C VAL A 71 -0.86 1.03 -5.61
N PRO A 72 -0.73 0.11 -6.59
CA PRO A 72 0.52 -0.08 -7.30
C PRO A 72 0.88 1.17 -8.11
N THR A 73 2.07 1.73 -7.86
CA THR A 73 2.56 2.94 -8.53
C THR A 73 3.93 2.69 -9.15
N VAL A 74 4.23 3.36 -10.24
CA VAL A 74 5.59 3.43 -10.78
C VAL A 74 6.22 4.72 -10.27
N ILE A 75 7.31 4.59 -9.52
CA ILE A 75 8.01 5.70 -8.88
C ILE A 75 9.38 5.87 -9.54
N GLY A 76 9.62 7.05 -10.09
CA GLY A 76 10.87 7.43 -10.73
C GLY A 76 11.30 8.83 -10.32
N GLY A 77 12.19 9.45 -11.09
CA GLY A 77 12.80 10.75 -10.80
C GLY A 77 11.81 11.91 -10.64
N SER A 78 10.63 11.80 -11.22
CA SER A 78 9.53 12.77 -11.09
C SER A 78 8.54 12.46 -9.95
N GLY A 79 8.83 11.46 -9.13
CA GLY A 79 7.91 10.94 -8.11
C GLY A 79 7.02 9.83 -8.67
N ILE A 80 5.72 9.87 -8.39
CA ILE A 80 4.75 8.93 -8.97
C ILE A 80 4.53 9.30 -10.43
N GLU A 81 5.07 8.47 -11.33
CA GLU A 81 4.92 8.69 -12.77
C GLU A 81 3.63 8.08 -13.32
N ARG A 82 3.15 7.00 -12.69
CA ARG A 82 1.98 6.28 -13.16
C ARG A 82 1.36 5.43 -12.04
N ILE A 83 0.05 5.40 -11.98
CA ILE A 83 -0.73 4.43 -11.22
C ILE A 83 -0.98 3.22 -12.13
N VAL A 84 -0.75 2.03 -11.61
CA VAL A 84 -0.97 0.78 -12.35
C VAL A 84 -2.29 0.18 -11.89
N GLU A 85 -3.28 0.19 -12.78
CA GLU A 85 -4.54 -0.49 -12.52
C GLU A 85 -4.42 -1.98 -12.84
N ILE A 86 -4.64 -2.81 -11.83
CA ILE A 86 -4.73 -4.26 -11.97
C ILE A 86 -6.18 -4.69 -11.92
N LYS A 87 -6.50 -5.74 -12.66
CA LYS A 87 -7.86 -6.31 -12.63
C LYS A 87 -8.09 -7.02 -11.31
N LEU A 88 -8.94 -6.43 -10.48
CA LEU A 88 -9.35 -7.01 -9.20
C LEU A 88 -10.43 -8.07 -9.39
N THR A 89 -10.40 -9.09 -8.55
CA THR A 89 -11.55 -10.02 -8.38
C THR A 89 -12.71 -9.28 -7.71
N ALA A 90 -13.88 -9.88 -7.71
CA ALA A 90 -15.07 -9.31 -7.04
C ALA A 90 -14.85 -9.10 -5.53
N GLU A 91 -14.15 -10.03 -4.87
CA GLU A 91 -13.83 -9.94 -3.45
C GLU A 91 -12.81 -8.82 -3.17
N GLU A 92 -11.76 -8.73 -3.98
CA GLU A 92 -10.74 -7.69 -3.88
C GLU A 92 -11.33 -6.30 -4.15
N SER A 93 -12.19 -6.18 -5.15
CA SER A 93 -12.89 -4.94 -5.46
C SER A 93 -13.77 -4.48 -4.30
N THR A 94 -14.48 -5.40 -3.66
CA THR A 94 -15.30 -5.10 -2.48
C THR A 94 -14.43 -4.66 -1.30
N ALA A 95 -13.31 -5.34 -1.05
CA ALA A 95 -12.37 -4.99 0.02
C ALA A 95 -11.71 -3.62 -0.24
N PHE A 96 -11.35 -3.33 -1.49
CA PHE A 96 -10.78 -2.06 -1.89
C PHE A 96 -11.79 -0.91 -1.71
N ALA A 97 -13.04 -1.10 -2.15
CA ALA A 97 -14.11 -0.11 -1.98
C ALA A 97 -14.37 0.20 -0.51
N LYS A 98 -14.36 -0.82 0.35
CA LYS A 98 -14.49 -0.64 1.81
C LYS A 98 -13.33 0.17 2.39
N SER A 99 -12.11 -0.09 1.94
CA SER A 99 -10.92 0.66 2.37
C SER A 99 -10.99 2.12 1.92
N ALA A 100 -11.37 2.38 0.68
CA ALA A 100 -11.54 3.74 0.15
C ALA A 100 -12.65 4.51 0.89
N ALA A 101 -13.76 3.85 1.22
CA ALA A 101 -14.85 4.44 1.99
C ALA A 101 -14.40 4.86 3.40
N ALA A 102 -13.58 4.04 4.07
CA ALA A 102 -13.02 4.38 5.37
C ALA A 102 -12.10 5.62 5.31
N VAL A 103 -11.30 5.76 4.27
CA VAL A 103 -10.48 6.96 4.04
C VAL A 103 -11.37 8.17 3.82
N LYS A 104 -12.42 8.04 3.00
CA LYS A 104 -13.37 9.12 2.73
C LYS A 104 -14.04 9.62 4.00
N GLU A 105 -14.52 8.71 4.84
CA GLU A 105 -15.14 9.04 6.13
C GLU A 105 -14.19 9.86 7.02
N LEU A 106 -12.91 9.49 7.06
CA LEU A 106 -11.91 10.24 7.84
C LEU A 106 -11.63 11.64 7.24
N VAL A 107 -11.61 11.77 5.93
CA VAL A 107 -11.42 13.06 5.26
C VAL A 107 -12.61 14.00 5.49
N GLU A 108 -13.83 13.47 5.56
CA GLU A 108 -15.04 14.25 5.84
C GLU A 108 -15.12 14.78 7.29
N LEU A 109 -14.29 14.25 8.20
CA LEU A 109 -14.17 14.73 9.58
C LEU A 109 -13.19 15.92 9.73
N LEU A 110 -12.40 16.22 8.70
CA LEU A 110 -11.42 17.31 8.71
C LEU A 110 -12.01 18.60 8.16
#